data_511e0a22f77c9df888239102c9127c6b
#
_entry.id   511e0a22f77c9df888239102c9127c6b
#
_cell.length_a   1.000
_cell.length_b   1.000
_cell.length_c   1.000
_cell.angle_alpha   90.00
_cell.angle_beta   90.00
_cell.angle_gamma   90.00
#
_symmetry.space_group_name_H-M   'P 1'
#
loop_
_entity.id
_entity.type
_entity.pdbx_description
1 polymer ?
#
loop_
_entity_poly.entity_id
_entity_poly.type
_entity_poly.pdbx_seq_one_letter_code
_entity_poly.pdbx_strand_id
1 'polypeptide(L)'
;MKNKVVTSKSEMESIIRKCQTCSISMVDTEGKPYVIPMNFGYKEEVIYFHGSPKGKKADVLRNNPNVCVMFSTDHQLRYVNEDVACSWSMRYRSVIAYGKAEFVEGPKDKIDCLNIIMSHYADRSFEYNDPAVREVMVFKVQVEKMEGRTYGY
;
A
#
# COMPACT_ATOMS: atom_id res chain seq x y z
N MET A 1 23.32 7.74 12.14
CA MET A 1 22.69 6.88 11.13
C MET A 1 22.39 7.71 9.90
N LYS A 2 22.56 7.15 8.72
CA LYS A 2 22.40 7.89 7.46
C LYS A 2 21.02 7.57 6.83
N ASN A 3 20.40 8.60 6.29
CA ASN A 3 19.27 8.49 5.38
C ASN A 3 19.81 8.22 3.97
N LYS A 4 19.31 7.18 3.29
CA LYS A 4 19.71 6.82 1.93
C LYS A 4 18.48 6.77 1.03
N VAL A 5 18.63 7.30 -0.17
CA VAL A 5 17.63 7.14 -1.23
C VAL A 5 17.83 5.78 -1.88
N VAL A 6 16.75 5.04 -2.04
CA VAL A 6 16.71 3.78 -2.80
C VAL A 6 16.29 4.11 -4.22
N THR A 7 17.16 3.85 -5.17
CA THR A 7 16.91 4.11 -6.61
C THR A 7 16.60 2.83 -7.39
N SER A 8 16.95 1.68 -6.86
CA SER A 8 16.71 0.38 -7.49
C SER A 8 15.24 -0.01 -7.37
N LYS A 9 14.57 -0.23 -8.50
CA LYS A 9 13.21 -0.74 -8.57
C LYS A 9 13.08 -2.09 -7.84
N SER A 10 14.00 -3.01 -8.06
CA SER A 10 13.97 -4.33 -7.42
C SER A 10 14.09 -4.25 -5.90
N GLU A 11 14.87 -3.31 -5.38
CA GLU A 11 14.99 -3.07 -3.94
C GLU A 11 13.68 -2.47 -3.38
N MET A 12 13.09 -1.48 -4.06
CA MET A 12 11.79 -0.93 -3.67
C MET A 12 10.69 -2.01 -3.66
N GLU A 13 10.63 -2.84 -4.69
CA GLU A 13 9.68 -3.96 -4.73
C GLU A 13 9.92 -5.00 -3.62
N SER A 14 11.18 -5.24 -3.24
CA SER A 14 11.51 -6.10 -2.10
C SER A 14 11.00 -5.52 -0.78
N ILE A 15 11.07 -4.20 -0.60
CA ILE A 15 10.51 -3.50 0.56
C ILE A 15 8.98 -3.66 0.58
N ILE A 16 8.31 -3.44 -0.55
CA ILE A 16 6.86 -3.61 -0.67
C ILE A 16 6.43 -5.03 -0.29
N ARG A 17 7.11 -6.05 -0.80
CA ARG A 17 6.79 -7.46 -0.52
C ARG A 17 6.92 -7.86 0.96
N LYS A 18 7.75 -7.17 1.72
CA LYS A 18 7.89 -7.40 3.17
C LYS A 18 6.74 -6.82 4.00
N CYS A 19 6.03 -5.82 3.48
CA CYS A 19 4.98 -5.14 4.22
C CYS A 19 3.71 -6.01 4.27
N GLN A 20 3.12 -6.19 5.44
CA GLN A 20 1.83 -6.87 5.61
C GLN A 20 0.65 -5.94 5.33
N THR A 21 0.84 -4.67 5.54
CA THR A 21 -0.14 -3.62 5.27
C THR A 21 0.55 -2.41 4.66
N CYS A 22 -0.22 -1.55 4.04
CA CYS A 22 0.22 -0.24 3.60
C CYS A 22 -0.72 0.85 4.14
N SER A 23 -0.33 2.10 4.00
CA SER A 23 -1.20 3.25 4.25
C SER A 23 -1.52 3.93 2.93
N ILE A 24 -2.79 4.05 2.60
CA ILE A 24 -3.24 4.79 1.42
C ILE A 24 -3.77 6.17 1.82
N SER A 25 -3.19 7.19 1.25
CA SER A 25 -3.58 8.60 1.44
C SER A 25 -4.40 9.10 0.27
N MET A 26 -5.45 9.81 0.57
CA MET A 26 -6.41 10.37 -0.36
C MET A 26 -6.68 11.83 0.00
N VAL A 27 -7.32 12.57 -0.89
CA VAL A 27 -7.76 13.94 -0.63
C VAL A 27 -9.24 14.04 -0.98
N ASP A 28 -10.04 14.53 -0.05
CA ASP A 28 -11.47 14.70 -0.24
C ASP A 28 -11.81 15.94 -1.10
N THR A 29 -13.11 16.15 -1.38
CA THR A 29 -13.60 17.26 -2.20
C THR A 29 -13.38 18.63 -1.57
N GLU A 30 -13.10 18.69 -0.27
CA GLU A 30 -12.75 19.93 0.45
C GLU A 30 -11.23 20.15 0.54
N GLY A 31 -10.43 19.30 -0.11
CA GLY A 31 -8.97 19.36 -0.07
C GLY A 31 -8.35 18.82 1.23
N LYS A 32 -9.13 18.11 2.06
CA LYS A 32 -8.63 17.54 3.31
C LYS A 32 -7.98 16.19 3.07
N PRO A 33 -6.76 15.95 3.60
CA PRO A 33 -6.12 14.66 3.52
C PRO A 33 -6.84 13.62 4.39
N TYR A 34 -6.88 12.39 3.87
CA TYR A 34 -7.44 11.23 4.56
C TYR A 34 -6.55 10.03 4.34
N VAL A 35 -6.15 9.34 5.40
CA VAL A 35 -5.25 8.18 5.33
C VAL A 35 -5.82 7.02 6.12
N ILE A 36 -5.71 5.81 5.56
CA ILE A 36 -6.14 4.57 6.20
C ILE A 36 -5.14 3.44 5.95
N PRO A 37 -5.03 2.48 6.88
CA PRO A 37 -4.31 1.23 6.63
C PRO A 37 -5.14 0.32 5.73
N MET A 38 -4.48 -0.43 4.85
CA MET A 38 -5.12 -1.42 3.99
C MET A 38 -4.24 -2.65 3.77
N ASN A 39 -4.90 -3.80 3.56
CA ASN A 39 -4.29 -4.95 2.92
C ASN A 39 -4.15 -4.66 1.42
N PHE A 40 -3.17 -5.27 0.78
CA PHE A 40 -2.88 -5.02 -0.62
C PHE A 40 -2.28 -6.24 -1.33
N GLY A 41 -2.30 -6.21 -2.66
CA GLY A 41 -1.45 -7.02 -3.51
C GLY A 41 -0.59 -6.12 -4.39
N TYR A 42 0.55 -6.63 -4.85
CA TYR A 42 1.43 -5.91 -5.75
C TYR A 42 1.92 -6.83 -6.86
N LYS A 43 1.76 -6.41 -8.09
CA LYS A 43 2.27 -7.12 -9.26
C LYS A 43 2.51 -6.13 -10.41
N GLU A 44 3.71 -6.20 -11.00
CA GLU A 44 4.04 -5.45 -12.23
C GLU A 44 3.68 -3.96 -12.16
N GLU A 45 4.13 -3.29 -11.08
CA GLU A 45 3.89 -1.85 -10.84
C GLU A 45 2.41 -1.47 -10.65
N VAL A 46 1.57 -2.44 -10.30
CA VAL A 46 0.18 -2.21 -9.95
C VAL A 46 -0.07 -2.66 -8.52
N ILE A 47 -0.72 -1.80 -7.73
CA ILE A 47 -1.16 -2.10 -6.37
C ILE A 47 -2.66 -2.40 -6.41
N TYR A 48 -3.05 -3.51 -5.79
CA TYR A 48 -4.43 -4.01 -5.79
C TYR A 48 -5.03 -3.93 -4.41
N PHE A 49 -6.29 -3.48 -4.34
CA PHE A 49 -7.02 -3.29 -3.10
C PHE A 49 -8.44 -3.82 -3.19
N HIS A 50 -9.00 -4.18 -2.05
CA HIS A 50 -10.41 -4.49 -1.91
C HIS A 50 -11.00 -3.88 -0.63
N GLY A 51 -12.32 -3.78 -0.59
CA GLY A 51 -13.00 -3.28 0.59
C GLY A 51 -14.50 -3.09 0.38
N SER A 52 -15.14 -2.43 1.36
CA SER A 52 -16.55 -2.09 1.24
C SER A 52 -16.79 -1.05 0.13
N PRO A 53 -17.84 -1.24 -0.70
CA PRO A 53 -18.22 -0.24 -1.70
C PRO A 53 -18.89 1.01 -1.08
N LYS A 54 -19.14 0.98 0.22
CA LYS A 54 -19.76 2.07 0.99
C LYS A 54 -18.76 2.65 1.99
N GLY A 55 -18.97 3.93 2.33
CA GLY A 55 -18.19 4.62 3.34
C GLY A 55 -17.20 5.62 2.75
N LYS A 56 -16.54 6.37 3.63
CA LYS A 56 -15.70 7.53 3.29
C LYS A 56 -14.63 7.23 2.24
N LYS A 57 -13.93 6.10 2.37
CA LYS A 57 -12.90 5.69 1.39
C LYS A 57 -13.45 5.60 -0.03
N ALA A 58 -14.57 4.90 -0.19
CA ALA A 58 -15.19 4.72 -1.50
C ALA A 58 -15.65 6.06 -2.09
N ASP A 59 -16.25 6.92 -1.28
CA ASP A 59 -16.72 8.23 -1.70
C ASP A 59 -15.57 9.15 -2.12
N VAL A 60 -14.50 9.19 -1.32
CA VAL A 60 -13.32 9.99 -1.64
C VAL A 60 -12.66 9.52 -2.94
N LEU A 61 -12.46 8.21 -3.12
CA LEU A 61 -11.83 7.66 -4.33
C LEU A 61 -12.66 7.89 -5.61
N ARG A 62 -13.99 7.86 -5.50
CA ARG A 62 -14.87 8.17 -6.65
C ARG A 62 -14.77 9.62 -7.10
N ASN A 63 -14.55 10.53 -6.15
CA ASN A 63 -14.46 11.97 -6.44
C ASN A 63 -13.04 12.40 -6.80
N ASN A 64 -12.02 11.80 -6.21
CA ASN A 64 -10.62 12.12 -6.49
C ASN A 64 -9.78 10.82 -6.52
N PRO A 65 -9.37 10.37 -7.70
CA PRO A 65 -8.61 9.12 -7.83
C PRO A 65 -7.14 9.24 -7.45
N ASN A 66 -6.61 10.45 -7.27
CA ASN A 66 -5.20 10.63 -6.92
C ASN A 66 -4.91 10.09 -5.53
N VAL A 67 -3.94 9.20 -5.43
CA VAL A 67 -3.56 8.56 -4.18
C VAL A 67 -2.04 8.51 -4.00
N CYS A 68 -1.64 8.42 -2.75
CA CYS A 68 -0.27 8.17 -2.34
C CYS A 68 -0.30 6.96 -1.39
N VAL A 69 0.49 5.94 -1.70
CA VAL A 69 0.54 4.70 -0.93
C VAL A 69 1.92 4.57 -0.27
N MET A 70 1.94 4.46 1.05
CA MET A 70 3.17 4.27 1.83
C MET A 70 3.29 2.84 2.30
N PHE A 71 4.44 2.25 2.00
CA PHE A 71 4.91 0.98 2.53
C PHE A 71 6.06 1.25 3.49
N SER A 72 6.04 0.66 4.69
CA SER A 72 7.11 0.85 5.67
C SER A 72 7.32 -0.42 6.47
N THR A 73 8.57 -0.83 6.60
CA THR A 73 8.97 -2.09 7.24
C THR A 73 10.33 -2.00 7.91
N ASP A 74 10.76 -3.10 8.54
CA ASP A 74 12.05 -3.24 9.20
C ASP A 74 12.29 -2.16 10.28
N HIS A 75 11.22 -1.79 11.00
CA HIS A 75 11.30 -0.82 12.09
C HIS A 75 12.09 -1.40 13.26
N GLN A 76 13.14 -0.69 13.66
CA GLN A 76 13.96 -1.09 14.80
C GLN A 76 14.40 0.15 15.60
N LEU A 77 13.97 0.19 16.86
CA LEU A 77 14.45 1.22 17.78
C LEU A 77 15.95 1.04 18.07
N ARG A 78 16.69 2.12 18.00
CA ARG A 78 18.16 2.16 18.23
C ARG A 78 18.54 3.37 19.05
N TYR A 79 19.52 3.20 19.89
CA TYR A 79 20.16 4.27 20.63
C TYR A 79 21.67 3.98 20.77
N VAL A 80 22.46 5.02 20.96
CA VAL A 80 23.90 4.93 21.25
C VAL A 80 24.12 4.95 22.77
N ASN A 81 23.37 5.81 23.48
CA ASN A 81 23.36 5.90 24.93
C ASN A 81 21.90 6.00 25.39
N GLU A 82 21.50 5.09 26.28
CA GLU A 82 20.13 4.96 26.78
C GLU A 82 19.66 6.22 27.53
N ASP A 83 20.55 6.88 28.24
CA ASP A 83 20.26 8.07 29.05
C ASP A 83 20.21 9.37 28.23
N VAL A 84 20.59 9.31 26.95
CA VAL A 84 20.65 10.48 26.08
C VAL A 84 19.57 10.45 25.02
N ALA A 85 18.49 11.19 25.22
CA ALA A 85 17.32 11.20 24.34
C ALA A 85 17.67 11.44 22.86
N CYS A 86 18.59 12.36 22.55
CA CYS A 86 19.02 12.66 21.19
C CYS A 86 19.76 11.51 20.48
N SER A 87 20.15 10.47 21.22
CA SER A 87 20.79 9.28 20.67
C SER A 87 19.80 8.23 20.16
N TRP A 88 18.52 8.38 20.49
CA TRP A 88 17.46 7.46 20.10
C TRP A 88 16.96 7.75 18.70
N SER A 89 16.71 6.70 17.93
CA SER A 89 16.21 6.79 16.57
C SER A 89 15.53 5.49 16.14
N MET A 90 14.72 5.58 15.09
CA MET A 90 14.06 4.42 14.48
C MET A 90 14.72 4.10 13.13
N ARG A 91 15.24 2.90 12.98
CA ARG A 91 15.62 2.38 11.66
C ARG A 91 14.36 1.97 10.91
N TYR A 92 14.33 2.16 9.61
CA TYR A 92 13.22 1.71 8.76
C TYR A 92 13.62 1.65 7.29
N ARG A 93 12.82 0.93 6.52
CA ARG A 93 12.78 0.97 5.06
C ARG A 93 11.39 1.38 4.62
N SER A 94 11.29 2.25 3.62
CA SER A 94 10.01 2.70 3.11
C SER A 94 10.01 2.91 1.61
N VAL A 95 8.82 2.76 1.01
CA VAL A 95 8.52 3.14 -0.36
C VAL A 95 7.24 3.95 -0.36
N ILE A 96 7.24 5.05 -1.09
CA ILE A 96 6.06 5.84 -1.37
C ILE A 96 5.75 5.70 -2.85
N ALA A 97 4.55 5.27 -3.18
CA ALA A 97 4.07 5.09 -4.54
C ALA A 97 2.93 6.07 -4.82
N TYR A 98 2.99 6.72 -5.97
CA TYR A 98 1.99 7.68 -6.44
C TYR A 98 1.26 7.11 -7.64
N GLY A 99 -0.03 7.33 -7.72
CA GLY A 99 -0.83 6.92 -8.86
C GLY A 99 -2.31 7.31 -8.72
N LYS A 100 -3.12 6.74 -9.59
CA LYS A 100 -4.56 6.98 -9.60
C LYS A 100 -5.31 5.68 -9.37
N ALA A 101 -6.30 5.73 -8.47
CA ALA A 101 -7.21 4.61 -8.24
C ALA A 101 -8.13 4.41 -9.44
N GLU A 102 -8.27 3.18 -9.88
CA GLU A 102 -9.17 2.71 -10.92
C GLU A 102 -10.03 1.58 -10.38
N PHE A 103 -11.35 1.74 -10.39
CA PHE A 103 -12.27 0.69 -9.95
C PHE A 103 -12.31 -0.44 -10.97
N VAL A 104 -12.33 -1.67 -10.45
CA VAL A 104 -12.43 -2.89 -11.25
C VAL A 104 -13.87 -3.37 -11.22
N GLU A 105 -14.48 -3.44 -12.39
CA GLU A 105 -15.83 -3.94 -12.58
C GLU A 105 -15.78 -5.35 -13.18
N GLY A 106 -16.86 -6.10 -12.99
CA GLY A 106 -16.98 -7.45 -13.51
C GLY A 106 -16.37 -8.53 -12.61
N PRO A 107 -17.08 -9.66 -12.44
CA PRO A 107 -16.69 -10.69 -11.48
C PRO A 107 -15.34 -11.34 -11.79
N LYS A 108 -15.04 -11.63 -13.06
CA LYS A 108 -13.77 -12.25 -13.46
C LYS A 108 -12.57 -11.36 -13.14
N ASP A 109 -12.63 -10.10 -13.51
CA ASP A 109 -11.53 -9.15 -13.28
C ASP A 109 -11.32 -8.90 -11.79
N LYS A 110 -12.41 -8.83 -11.01
CA LYS A 110 -12.33 -8.76 -9.55
C LYS A 110 -11.63 -9.99 -8.96
N ILE A 111 -11.98 -11.20 -9.41
CA ILE A 111 -11.35 -12.44 -8.94
C ILE A 111 -9.85 -12.44 -9.27
N ASP A 112 -9.45 -12.02 -10.46
CA ASP A 112 -8.04 -11.92 -10.84
C ASP A 112 -7.27 -10.97 -9.88
N CYS A 113 -7.85 -9.81 -9.57
CA CYS A 113 -7.28 -8.87 -8.60
C CYS A 113 -7.23 -9.45 -7.17
N LEU A 114 -8.30 -10.10 -6.73
CA LEU A 114 -8.35 -10.73 -5.40
C LEU A 114 -7.32 -11.85 -5.27
N ASN A 115 -7.07 -12.62 -6.33
CA ASN A 115 -6.02 -13.64 -6.34
C ASN A 115 -4.63 -13.01 -6.15
N ILE A 116 -4.36 -11.86 -6.76
CA ILE A 116 -3.10 -11.13 -6.57
C ILE A 116 -2.97 -10.66 -5.12
N ILE A 117 -4.04 -10.13 -4.53
CA ILE A 117 -4.05 -9.73 -3.12
C ILE A 117 -3.80 -10.94 -2.22
N MET A 118 -4.49 -12.04 -2.44
CA MET A 118 -4.35 -13.23 -1.62
C MET A 118 -2.97 -13.89 -1.74
N SER A 119 -2.34 -13.84 -2.91
CA SER A 119 -0.98 -14.35 -3.12
C SER A 119 0.08 -13.63 -2.27
N HIS A 120 -0.20 -12.43 -1.82
CA HIS A 120 0.67 -11.70 -0.89
C HIS A 120 0.65 -12.29 0.54
N TYR A 121 -0.46 -12.93 0.91
CA TYR A 121 -0.68 -13.41 2.29
C TYR A 121 -0.62 -14.92 2.44
N ALA A 122 -0.90 -15.69 1.39
CA ALA A 122 -0.97 -17.13 1.46
C ALA A 122 -0.56 -17.79 0.13
N ASP A 123 0.17 -18.90 0.25
CA ASP A 123 0.60 -19.72 -0.87
C ASP A 123 -0.39 -20.88 -1.07
N ARG A 124 -1.59 -20.55 -1.52
CA ARG A 124 -2.64 -21.51 -1.91
C ARG A 124 -3.70 -20.87 -2.79
N SER A 125 -4.49 -21.69 -3.47
CA SER A 125 -5.66 -21.25 -4.23
C SER A 125 -6.86 -20.98 -3.32
N PHE A 126 -7.74 -20.08 -3.75
CA PHE A 126 -8.98 -19.73 -3.07
C PHE A 126 -10.16 -19.87 -4.00
N GLU A 127 -11.30 -20.30 -3.43
CA GLU A 127 -12.59 -20.26 -4.09
C GLU A 127 -13.33 -18.99 -3.69
N TYR A 128 -14.11 -18.45 -4.61
CA TYR A 128 -14.87 -17.21 -4.40
C TYR A 128 -16.38 -17.46 -4.57
N ASN A 129 -17.13 -16.88 -3.66
CA ASN A 129 -18.58 -16.87 -3.72
C ASN A 129 -19.05 -15.70 -4.60
N ASP A 130 -19.82 -16.00 -5.67
CA ASP A 130 -20.27 -15.00 -6.64
C ASP A 130 -20.99 -13.78 -6.03
N PRO A 131 -21.93 -13.92 -5.09
CA PRO A 131 -22.55 -12.76 -4.45
C PRO A 131 -21.53 -11.87 -3.74
N ALA A 132 -20.59 -12.46 -3.01
CA ALA A 132 -19.53 -11.71 -2.31
C ALA A 132 -18.61 -10.96 -3.27
N VAL A 133 -18.25 -11.59 -4.39
CA VAL A 133 -17.42 -10.95 -5.43
C VAL A 133 -18.15 -9.77 -6.08
N ARG A 134 -19.45 -9.90 -6.32
CA ARG A 134 -20.24 -8.80 -6.90
C ARG A 134 -20.33 -7.59 -5.96
N GLU A 135 -20.47 -7.83 -4.67
CA GLU A 135 -20.65 -6.78 -3.67
C GLU A 135 -19.34 -6.11 -3.25
N VAL A 136 -18.21 -6.81 -3.28
CA VAL A 136 -16.93 -6.22 -2.87
C VAL A 136 -16.47 -5.14 -3.84
N MET A 137 -16.00 -4.03 -3.30
CA MET A 137 -15.28 -3.03 -4.09
C MET A 137 -13.84 -3.50 -4.31
N VAL A 138 -13.42 -3.52 -5.56
CA VAL A 138 -12.02 -3.77 -5.94
C VAL A 138 -11.52 -2.57 -6.73
N PHE A 139 -10.34 -2.10 -6.41
CA PHE A 139 -9.66 -1.07 -7.18
C PHE A 139 -8.18 -1.35 -7.27
N LYS A 140 -7.56 -0.81 -8.28
CA LYS A 140 -6.11 -0.91 -8.52
C LYS A 140 -5.51 0.48 -8.69
N VAL A 141 -4.22 0.60 -8.40
CA VAL A 141 -3.45 1.81 -8.60
C VAL A 141 -2.28 1.47 -9.50
N GLN A 142 -2.30 1.97 -10.73
CA GLN A 142 -1.13 1.96 -11.60
C GLN A 142 -0.11 2.93 -11.02
N VAL A 143 1.07 2.40 -10.68
CA VAL A 143 2.14 3.22 -10.11
C VAL A 143 2.75 4.10 -11.21
N GLU A 144 2.69 5.41 -11.01
CA GLU A 144 3.29 6.41 -11.90
C GLU A 144 4.71 6.77 -11.45
N LYS A 145 4.96 6.76 -10.13
CA LYS A 145 6.24 7.10 -9.51
C LYS A 145 6.41 6.38 -8.18
N MET A 146 7.63 5.92 -7.90
CA MET A 146 8.03 5.40 -6.58
C MET A 146 9.23 6.17 -6.03
N GLU A 147 9.24 6.36 -4.72
CA GLU A 147 10.35 6.94 -3.96
C GLU A 147 10.70 6.00 -2.81
N GLY A 148 11.90 5.46 -2.84
CA GLY A 148 12.40 4.56 -1.79
C GLY A 148 13.37 5.27 -0.84
N ARG A 149 13.28 4.95 0.46
CA ARG A 149 14.19 5.43 1.48
C ARG A 149 14.53 4.36 2.50
N THR A 150 15.77 4.38 2.96
CA THR A 150 16.20 3.63 4.13
C THR A 150 16.84 4.57 5.13
N TYR A 151 16.59 4.32 6.40
CA TYR A 151 17.25 5.04 7.49
C TYR A 151 17.92 4.02 8.42
N GLY A 152 19.22 4.17 8.57
CA GLY A 152 20.03 3.31 9.44
C GLY A 152 20.37 1.93 8.88
N TYR A 153 20.14 1.68 7.61
CA TYR A 153 20.50 0.45 6.90
C TYR A 153 21.54 0.70 5.82
#